data_22c20a9046298c8322453b7ae407b085
#
_entry.id   22c20a9046298c8322453b7ae407b085
#
_cell.length_a   1.000
_cell.length_b   1.000
_cell.length_c   1.000
_cell.angle_alpha   90.00
_cell.angle_beta   90.00
_cell.angle_gamma   90.00
#
_symmetry.space_group_name_H-M   'P 1'
#
loop_
_entity.id
_entity.type
_entity.pdbx_description
1 polymer ?
#
loop_
_entity_poly.entity_id
_entity_poly.type
_entity_poly.pdbx_seq_one_letter_code
_entity_poly.pdbx_strand_id
1 'polypeptide(L)'
;MDPSKIGLMSNPSSAGLDPIFWLHHSNIDRLWESWRQAAGHVNPTDDSAWMDGPAGNRPFVTPEPDNSTRTTFFAREMLDTTGPKLDYIYEDITNPFAARRRVAERLEGLGIAPAALEAVESAAERDMARKP
;
A
#
# COMPACT_ATOMS: atom_id res chain seq x y z
N MET A 1 -4.84 -11.23 -27.15
CA MET A 1 -4.66 -11.79 -25.81
C MET A 1 -5.83 -12.73 -25.57
N ASP A 2 -5.60 -13.97 -25.21
CA ASP A 2 -6.65 -14.97 -25.00
C ASP A 2 -7.41 -14.65 -23.71
N PRO A 3 -8.70 -14.29 -23.75
CA PRO A 3 -9.48 -13.93 -22.57
C PRO A 3 -9.64 -15.08 -21.57
N SER A 4 -9.40 -16.32 -21.96
CA SER A 4 -9.44 -17.49 -21.08
C SER A 4 -8.24 -17.58 -20.13
N LYS A 5 -7.17 -16.77 -20.36
CA LYS A 5 -5.95 -16.70 -19.54
C LYS A 5 -5.89 -15.48 -18.63
N ILE A 6 -6.97 -14.72 -18.53
CA ILE A 6 -7.03 -13.54 -17.68
C ILE A 6 -7.46 -14.00 -16.29
N GLY A 7 -6.58 -13.82 -15.29
CA GLY A 7 -6.90 -14.13 -13.89
C GLY A 7 -7.96 -13.18 -13.29
N LEU A 8 -8.57 -13.57 -12.18
CA LEU A 8 -9.62 -12.80 -11.49
C LEU A 8 -9.16 -11.36 -11.15
N MET A 9 -7.90 -11.20 -10.79
CA MET A 9 -7.29 -9.90 -10.45
C MET A 9 -7.25 -8.89 -11.59
N SER A 10 -7.40 -9.31 -12.85
CA SER A 10 -7.37 -8.41 -14.00
C SER A 10 -8.69 -7.69 -14.26
N ASN A 11 -9.75 -8.07 -13.57
CA ASN A 11 -11.06 -7.45 -13.69
C ASN A 11 -11.54 -6.96 -12.32
N PRO A 12 -11.75 -5.64 -12.13
CA PRO A 12 -12.19 -5.07 -10.86
C PRO A 12 -13.46 -5.69 -10.28
N SER A 13 -14.37 -6.14 -11.15
CA SER A 13 -15.63 -6.76 -10.72
C SER A 13 -15.48 -8.17 -10.14
N SER A 14 -14.38 -8.85 -10.43
CA SER A 14 -14.10 -10.21 -9.95
C SER A 14 -12.86 -10.32 -9.07
N ALA A 15 -12.05 -9.28 -8.98
CA ALA A 15 -10.79 -9.29 -8.24
C ALA A 15 -10.96 -9.70 -6.77
N GLY A 16 -12.04 -9.27 -6.11
CA GLY A 16 -12.34 -9.63 -4.72
C GLY A 16 -12.65 -11.12 -4.49
N LEU A 17 -12.82 -11.90 -5.54
CA LEU A 17 -12.99 -13.36 -5.47
C LEU A 17 -11.64 -14.10 -5.41
N ASP A 18 -10.55 -13.40 -5.71
CA ASP A 18 -9.20 -13.95 -5.62
C ASP A 18 -8.61 -13.68 -4.24
N PRO A 19 -8.17 -14.70 -3.48
CA PRO A 19 -7.57 -14.50 -2.17
C PRO A 19 -6.36 -13.55 -2.16
N ILE A 20 -5.61 -13.47 -3.27
CA ILE A 20 -4.46 -12.57 -3.40
C ILE A 20 -4.87 -11.09 -3.36
N PHE A 21 -6.10 -10.77 -3.76
CA PHE A 21 -6.64 -9.40 -3.68
C PHE A 21 -6.59 -8.88 -2.24
N TRP A 22 -7.04 -9.67 -1.29
CA TRP A 22 -7.10 -9.29 0.12
C TRP A 22 -5.71 -9.20 0.75
N LEU A 23 -4.81 -10.14 0.42
CA LEU A 23 -3.42 -10.09 0.84
C LEU A 23 -2.71 -8.85 0.30
N HIS A 24 -2.97 -8.50 -0.96
CA HIS A 24 -2.42 -7.31 -1.59
C HIS A 24 -2.89 -6.04 -0.89
N HIS A 25 -4.19 -5.92 -0.61
CA HIS A 25 -4.75 -4.76 0.07
C HIS A 25 -4.29 -4.64 1.52
N SER A 26 -4.20 -5.74 2.25
CA SER A 26 -3.63 -5.75 3.61
C SER A 26 -2.16 -5.31 3.61
N ASN A 27 -1.38 -5.68 2.58
CA ASN A 27 -0.01 -5.21 2.47
C ASN A 27 0.07 -3.72 2.09
N ILE A 28 -0.84 -3.21 1.27
CA ILE A 28 -0.91 -1.76 0.98
C ILE A 28 -1.21 -0.99 2.27
N ASP A 29 -2.15 -1.45 3.06
CA ASP A 29 -2.50 -0.83 4.34
C ASP A 29 -1.32 -0.84 5.33
N ARG A 30 -0.61 -1.98 5.43
CA ARG A 30 0.64 -2.07 6.20
C ARG A 30 1.71 -1.07 5.72
N LEU A 31 1.86 -0.90 4.41
CA LEU A 31 2.80 0.07 3.84
C LEU A 31 2.38 1.51 4.13
N TRP A 32 1.08 1.79 4.12
CA TRP A 32 0.54 3.08 4.50
C TRP A 32 0.84 3.39 5.97
N GLU A 33 0.64 2.43 6.88
CA GLU A 33 0.98 2.59 8.30
C GLU A 33 2.49 2.83 8.49
N SER A 34 3.33 2.08 7.77
CA SER A 34 4.78 2.29 7.78
C SER A 34 5.16 3.70 7.28
N TRP A 35 4.48 4.20 6.25
CA TRP A 35 4.67 5.55 5.72
C TRP A 35 4.21 6.59 6.73
N ARG A 36 3.07 6.41 7.35
CA ARG A 36 2.48 7.32 8.34
C ARG A 36 3.38 7.52 9.57
N GLN A 37 4.11 6.49 9.96
CA GLN A 37 5.04 6.56 11.09
C GLN A 37 6.37 7.24 10.75
N ALA A 38 6.65 7.49 9.50
CA ALA A 38 7.85 8.21 9.11
C ALA A 38 7.72 9.71 9.43
N ALA A 39 8.83 10.33 9.84
CA ALA A 39 8.83 11.73 10.23
C ALA A 39 8.38 12.65 9.07
N GLY A 40 7.46 13.56 9.37
CA GLY A 40 6.93 14.53 8.42
C GLY A 40 5.81 14.00 7.51
N HIS A 41 5.41 12.73 7.66
CA HIS A 41 4.29 12.18 6.93
C HIS A 41 3.00 12.29 7.75
N VAL A 42 1.96 12.83 7.12
CA VAL A 42 0.63 12.98 7.72
C VAL A 42 -0.46 12.60 6.73
N ASN A 43 -1.57 12.11 7.23
CA ASN A 43 -2.75 11.87 6.39
C ASN A 43 -3.29 13.20 5.84
N PRO A 44 -3.89 13.23 4.64
CA PRO A 44 -4.42 14.45 4.00
C PRO A 44 -5.75 14.87 4.65
N THR A 45 -5.71 15.26 5.94
CA THR A 45 -6.89 15.59 6.73
C THR A 45 -7.54 16.91 6.35
N ASP A 46 -6.88 17.73 5.57
CA ASP A 46 -7.37 18.99 4.99
C ASP A 46 -8.09 18.79 3.64
N ASP A 47 -8.01 17.59 3.05
CA ASP A 47 -8.73 17.24 1.83
C ASP A 47 -10.10 16.62 2.17
N SER A 48 -11.16 17.42 2.04
CA SER A 48 -12.52 16.97 2.30
C SER A 48 -12.99 15.88 1.32
N ALA A 49 -12.54 15.91 0.08
CA ALA A 49 -12.89 14.88 -0.90
C ALA A 49 -12.29 13.52 -0.52
N TRP A 50 -11.08 13.52 0.04
CA TRP A 50 -10.45 12.32 0.58
C TRP A 50 -11.13 11.86 1.87
N MET A 51 -11.40 12.79 2.78
CA MET A 51 -11.95 12.49 4.11
C MET A 51 -13.41 12.00 4.06
N ASP A 52 -14.22 12.54 3.15
CA ASP A 52 -15.65 12.29 3.05
C ASP A 52 -16.04 11.38 1.87
N GLY A 53 -15.04 10.97 1.08
CA GLY A 53 -15.20 10.12 -0.09
C GLY A 53 -15.38 10.89 -1.40
N PRO A 54 -15.08 10.22 -2.54
CA PRO A 54 -14.85 10.86 -3.85
C PRO A 54 -16.08 11.52 -4.48
N ALA A 55 -17.26 11.35 -3.92
CA ALA A 55 -18.50 11.95 -4.45
C ALA A 55 -19.25 12.77 -3.38
N GLY A 56 -18.49 13.44 -2.51
CA GLY A 56 -19.06 14.23 -1.43
C GLY A 56 -19.95 13.40 -0.50
N ASN A 57 -19.42 13.07 0.66
CA ASN A 57 -20.15 12.37 1.72
C ASN A 57 -20.66 10.95 1.35
N ARG A 58 -19.88 10.20 0.56
CA ARG A 58 -20.15 8.78 0.28
C ARG A 58 -19.42 7.88 1.26
N PRO A 59 -20.13 7.20 2.17
CA PRO A 59 -19.51 6.23 3.05
C PRO A 59 -19.13 4.95 2.28
N PHE A 60 -18.08 4.28 2.75
CA PHE A 60 -17.86 2.87 2.43
C PHE A 60 -18.87 2.03 3.20
N VAL A 61 -19.38 0.99 2.57
CA VAL A 61 -20.37 0.09 3.15
C VAL A 61 -19.83 -1.32 3.16
N THR A 62 -19.73 -1.91 4.34
CA THR A 62 -19.31 -3.31 4.50
C THR A 62 -20.44 -4.13 5.10
N PRO A 63 -20.67 -5.37 4.63
CA PRO A 63 -21.58 -6.29 5.30
C PRO A 63 -20.98 -6.73 6.63
N GLU A 64 -21.83 -6.87 7.63
CA GLU A 64 -21.44 -7.50 8.89
C GLU A 64 -21.43 -9.04 8.75
N PRO A 65 -20.78 -9.77 9.68
CA PRO A 65 -20.70 -11.23 9.66
C PRO A 65 -22.08 -11.92 9.60
N ASP A 66 -23.12 -11.29 10.13
CA ASP A 66 -24.49 -11.79 10.09
C ASP A 66 -25.13 -11.69 8.68
N ASN A 67 -24.47 -11.03 7.76
CA ASN A 67 -24.91 -10.78 6.38
C ASN A 67 -26.28 -10.06 6.24
N SER A 68 -26.85 -9.59 7.35
CA SER A 68 -28.14 -8.90 7.40
C SER A 68 -27.99 -7.40 7.67
N THR A 69 -26.94 -7.03 8.39
CA THR A 69 -26.59 -5.64 8.74
C THR A 69 -25.41 -5.14 7.92
N ARG A 70 -25.26 -3.83 7.90
CA ARG A 70 -24.19 -3.14 7.17
C ARG A 70 -23.61 -2.03 8.04
N THR A 71 -22.32 -1.96 8.11
CA THR A 71 -21.61 -0.84 8.74
C THR A 71 -21.11 0.12 7.66
N THR A 72 -21.21 1.40 7.97
CA THR A 72 -20.72 2.47 7.09
C THR A 72 -19.51 3.15 7.70
N PHE A 73 -18.54 3.47 6.84
CA PHE A 73 -17.29 4.11 7.22
C PHE A 73 -16.97 5.28 6.30
N PHE A 74 -16.37 6.31 6.86
CA PHE A 74 -15.71 7.38 6.11
C PHE A 74 -14.21 7.26 6.27
N ALA A 75 -13.43 7.76 5.31
CA ALA A 75 -11.98 7.73 5.38
C ALA A 75 -11.45 8.38 6.67
N ARG A 76 -12.09 9.47 7.14
CA ARG A 76 -11.75 10.14 8.40
C ARG A 76 -11.82 9.24 9.64
N GLU A 77 -12.59 8.15 9.60
CA GLU A 77 -12.75 7.22 10.72
C GLU A 77 -11.70 6.11 10.69
N MET A 78 -10.92 6.00 9.60
CA MET A 78 -9.93 4.97 9.32
C MET A 78 -8.48 5.49 9.37
N LEU A 79 -8.26 6.64 10.00
CA LEU A 79 -6.95 7.28 10.07
C LEU A 79 -5.99 6.61 11.03
N ASP A 80 -6.52 5.86 11.98
CA ASP A 80 -5.76 5.18 13.03
C ASP A 80 -6.21 3.73 13.16
N THR A 81 -5.28 2.81 12.96
CA THR A 81 -5.52 1.36 13.04
C THR A 81 -5.91 0.90 14.44
N THR A 82 -5.56 1.68 15.47
CA THR A 82 -5.94 1.46 16.88
C THR A 82 -7.15 2.26 17.32
N GLY A 83 -7.82 2.90 16.38
CA GLY A 83 -9.01 3.72 16.63
C GLY A 83 -10.25 2.86 16.96
N PRO A 84 -11.36 3.52 17.29
CA PRO A 84 -12.56 2.83 17.80
C PRO A 84 -13.26 1.94 16.75
N LYS A 85 -12.95 2.10 15.46
CA LYS A 85 -13.51 1.28 14.37
C LYS A 85 -12.53 0.27 13.80
N LEU A 86 -11.24 0.45 14.09
CA LEU A 86 -10.17 -0.44 13.70
C LEU A 86 -9.45 -0.85 14.99
N ASP A 87 -9.18 -2.12 15.17
CA ASP A 87 -8.49 -2.65 16.35
C ASP A 87 -7.47 -3.69 15.91
N TYR A 88 -6.44 -3.21 15.22
CA TYR A 88 -5.34 -4.07 14.78
C TYR A 88 -4.02 -3.30 14.72
N ILE A 89 -2.95 -4.07 14.83
CA ILE A 89 -1.58 -3.59 14.63
C ILE A 89 -0.84 -4.54 13.67
N TYR A 90 0.15 -4.00 12.98
CA TYR A 90 1.07 -4.80 12.20
C TYR A 90 2.30 -5.14 13.03
N GLU A 91 2.69 -6.42 13.07
CA GLU A 91 3.92 -6.87 13.72
C GLU A 91 5.18 -6.30 13.05
N ASP A 92 5.15 -6.14 11.73
CA ASP A 92 6.23 -5.58 10.96
C ASP A 92 5.76 -4.38 10.12
N ILE A 93 6.11 -3.19 10.59
CA ILE A 93 5.92 -1.91 9.91
C ILE A 93 7.25 -1.34 9.39
N THR A 94 8.29 -2.18 9.30
CA THR A 94 9.58 -1.73 8.75
C THR A 94 9.38 -1.11 7.37
N ASN A 95 9.94 0.09 7.22
CA ASN A 95 9.93 0.78 5.94
C ASN A 95 10.66 -0.09 4.90
N PRO A 96 9.98 -0.56 3.84
CA PRO A 96 10.61 -1.39 2.81
C PRO A 96 11.78 -0.67 2.12
N PHE A 97 11.81 0.66 2.16
CA PHE A 97 12.95 1.45 1.67
C PHE A 97 14.15 1.45 2.64
N ALA A 98 13.94 1.12 3.92
CA ALA A 98 15.04 0.86 4.85
C ALA A 98 15.78 -0.44 4.51
N ALA A 99 15.15 -1.36 3.78
CA ALA A 99 15.84 -2.54 3.25
C ALA A 99 16.94 -2.17 2.25
N ARG A 100 16.76 -1.11 1.45
CA ARG A 100 17.81 -0.57 0.57
C ARG A 100 19.04 -0.12 1.38
N ARG A 101 18.82 0.51 2.52
CA ARG A 101 19.91 0.93 3.41
C ARG A 101 20.67 -0.28 3.96
N ARG A 102 19.96 -1.34 4.39
CA ARG A 102 20.60 -2.59 4.87
C ARG A 102 21.34 -3.34 3.76
N VAL A 103 20.82 -3.30 2.54
CA VAL A 103 21.51 -3.88 1.38
C VAL A 103 22.77 -3.07 1.06
N ALA A 104 22.70 -1.75 1.06
CA ALA A 104 23.86 -0.87 0.88
C ALA A 104 24.93 -1.11 1.95
N GLU A 105 24.55 -1.10 3.23
CA GLU A 105 25.45 -1.38 4.37
C GLU A 105 26.08 -2.79 4.27
N ARG A 106 25.31 -3.78 3.82
CA ARG A 106 25.82 -5.15 3.62
C ARG A 106 26.79 -5.25 2.44
N LEU A 107 26.55 -4.50 1.37
CA LEU A 107 27.44 -4.44 0.20
C LEU A 107 28.70 -3.67 0.50
N GLU A 108 28.62 -2.60 1.29
CA GLU A 108 29.80 -1.90 1.83
C GLU A 108 30.64 -2.83 2.71
N GLY A 109 30.01 -3.63 3.57
CA GLY A 109 30.68 -4.66 4.38
C GLY A 109 31.36 -5.75 3.54
N LEU A 110 30.94 -5.95 2.30
CA LEU A 110 31.55 -6.84 1.30
C LEU A 110 32.61 -6.14 0.42
N GLY A 111 32.93 -4.87 0.71
CA GLY A 111 33.89 -4.08 -0.04
C GLY A 111 33.41 -3.53 -1.38
N ILE A 112 32.09 -3.54 -1.60
CA ILE A 112 31.47 -2.98 -2.81
C ILE A 112 31.20 -1.50 -2.53
N ALA A 113 31.90 -0.62 -3.27
CA ALA A 113 31.81 0.82 -3.08
C ALA A 113 30.40 1.36 -3.41
N PRO A 114 29.87 2.34 -2.66
CA PRO A 114 28.56 2.95 -2.90
C PRO A 114 28.38 3.49 -4.33
N ALA A 115 29.43 4.01 -4.93
CA ALA A 115 29.43 4.50 -6.31
C ALA A 115 29.09 3.42 -7.36
N ALA A 116 29.35 2.14 -7.06
CA ALA A 116 28.98 1.04 -7.94
C ALA A 116 27.46 0.77 -7.93
N LEU A 117 26.82 1.01 -6.78
CA LEU A 117 25.36 0.90 -6.63
C LEU A 117 24.63 2.02 -7.36
N GLU A 118 25.07 3.27 -7.20
CA GLU A 118 24.52 4.42 -7.92
C GLU A 118 24.65 4.26 -9.44
N ALA A 119 25.75 3.66 -9.91
CA ALA A 119 25.96 3.38 -11.32
C ALA A 119 24.96 2.33 -11.87
N VAL A 120 24.64 1.29 -11.08
CA VAL A 120 23.65 0.26 -11.46
C VAL A 120 22.23 0.82 -11.42
N GLU A 121 21.87 1.61 -10.41
CA GLU A 121 20.55 2.26 -10.31
C GLU A 121 20.33 3.24 -11.45
N SER A 122 21.31 4.10 -11.76
CA SER A 122 21.23 5.05 -12.87
C SER A 122 21.24 4.38 -14.26
N ALA A 123 21.80 3.18 -14.38
CA ALA A 123 21.72 2.37 -15.59
C ALA A 123 20.34 1.73 -15.75
N ALA A 124 19.75 1.23 -14.67
CA ALA A 124 18.41 0.64 -14.65
C ALA A 124 17.32 1.69 -14.93
N GLU A 125 17.43 2.90 -14.38
CA GLU A 125 16.52 4.02 -14.66
C GLU A 125 16.59 4.45 -16.12
N ARG A 126 17.79 4.52 -16.71
CA ARG A 126 17.97 4.83 -18.13
C ARG A 126 17.40 3.77 -19.06
N ASP A 127 17.46 2.51 -18.68
CA ASP A 127 16.89 1.41 -19.48
C ASP A 127 15.35 1.41 -19.39
N MET A 128 14.77 1.73 -18.23
CA MET A 128 13.31 1.91 -18.10
C MET A 128 12.79 3.13 -18.87
N ALA A 129 13.52 4.22 -18.92
CA ALA A 129 13.15 5.42 -19.67
C ALA A 129 13.28 5.22 -21.20
N ARG A 130 13.93 4.19 -21.67
CA ARG A 130 14.19 3.88 -23.08
C ARG A 130 13.18 2.92 -23.72
N LYS A 131 12.28 2.31 -22.90
CA LYS A 131 11.21 1.47 -23.43
C LYS A 131 10.06 2.34 -23.92
N PRO A 132 9.65 2.19 -25.21
CA PRO A 132 8.54 2.94 -25.78
C PRO A 132 7.20 2.53 -25.17
#